data_1fe686483cf2ddd88ee3a14ae2dc01a7
#
_entry.id   1fe686483cf2ddd88ee3a14ae2dc01a7
#
_cell.length_a   1.000
_cell.length_b   1.000
_cell.length_c   1.000
_cell.angle_alpha   90.00
_cell.angle_beta   90.00
_cell.angle_gamma   90.00
#
_symmetry.space_group_name_H-M   'P 1'
#
loop_
_entity.id
_entity.type
_entity.pdbx_description
1 polymer ?
#
loop_
_entity_poly.entity_id
_entity_poly.type
_entity_poly.pdbx_seq_one_letter_code
_entity_poly.pdbx_strand_id
1 'polypeptide(L)'
;KVNWLFGKLAIIKSQNFKHAIKSKIGYAKARKLAFAPHINIGVFSLEKDSKCWNVWQKNLKKTLSKGKVFGSEGLAINIAVYHDNIDVEFLPLKCNWITSHLLPKYDTKKNTFVEPFLPNEEIGIIHLAAGLWKNNKDMRLNKEIKVELKTLEGNKIEKSLRFGL
;
A
#
# COMPACT_ATOMS: atom_id res chain seq x y z
N LYS A 1 -4.18 15.11 -15.34
CA LYS A 1 -3.99 13.78 -14.69
C LYS A 1 -2.63 13.64 -13.99
N VAL A 2 -1.55 14.17 -14.59
CA VAL A 2 -0.18 14.11 -13.99
C VAL A 2 -0.12 14.89 -12.67
N ASN A 3 -0.69 16.09 -12.62
CA ASN A 3 -0.70 16.92 -11.39
C ASN A 3 -1.40 16.25 -10.20
N TRP A 4 -2.43 15.43 -10.44
CA TRP A 4 -3.13 14.68 -9.40
C TRP A 4 -2.23 13.59 -8.78
N LEU A 5 -1.45 12.88 -9.61
CA LEU A 5 -0.52 11.85 -9.13
C LEU A 5 0.60 12.47 -8.29
N PHE A 6 1.20 13.56 -8.75
CA PHE A 6 2.22 14.30 -7.99
C PHE A 6 1.69 14.83 -6.67
N GLY A 7 0.46 15.35 -6.64
CA GLY A 7 -0.18 15.80 -5.41
C GLY A 7 -0.34 14.67 -4.40
N LYS A 8 -0.79 13.50 -4.82
CA LYS A 8 -0.90 12.32 -3.92
C LYS A 8 0.46 11.86 -3.40
N LEU A 9 1.47 11.78 -4.24
CA LEU A 9 2.83 11.41 -3.82
C LEU A 9 3.41 12.42 -2.82
N ALA A 10 3.21 13.71 -3.03
CA ALA A 10 3.65 14.75 -2.11
C ALA A 10 2.98 14.62 -0.73
N ILE A 11 1.68 14.32 -0.70
CA ILE A 11 0.93 14.09 0.55
C ILE A 11 1.49 12.88 1.30
N ILE A 12 1.70 11.75 0.65
CA ILE A 12 2.24 10.54 1.25
C ILE A 12 3.64 10.81 1.83
N LYS A 13 4.51 11.44 1.06
CA LYS A 13 5.87 11.79 1.50
C LYS A 13 5.86 12.76 2.69
N SER A 14 4.99 13.76 2.67
CA SER A 14 4.81 14.69 3.79
C SER A 14 4.29 13.99 5.05
N GLN A 15 3.35 13.07 4.93
CA GLN A 15 2.83 12.29 6.06
C GLN A 15 3.92 11.40 6.67
N ASN A 16 4.71 10.70 5.84
CA ASN A 16 5.82 9.87 6.28
C ASN A 16 6.87 10.71 7.01
N PHE A 17 7.24 11.87 6.47
CA PHE A 17 8.17 12.78 7.12
C PHE A 17 7.66 13.23 8.50
N LYS A 18 6.40 13.72 8.57
CA LYS A 18 5.78 14.16 9.83
C LYS A 18 5.72 13.03 10.85
N HIS A 19 5.39 11.81 10.41
CA HIS A 19 5.36 10.64 11.29
C HIS A 19 6.75 10.30 11.82
N ALA A 20 7.76 10.29 10.94
CA ALA A 20 9.14 10.05 11.31
C ALA A 20 9.68 11.07 12.33
N ILE A 21 9.39 12.37 12.13
CA ILE A 21 9.75 13.44 13.08
C ILE A 21 9.06 13.22 14.44
N LYS A 22 7.76 12.92 14.46
CA LYS A 22 7.03 12.63 15.70
C LYS A 22 7.60 11.42 16.44
N SER A 23 8.05 10.41 15.70
CA SER A 23 8.68 9.20 16.26
C SER A 23 10.12 9.46 16.74
N LYS A 24 10.63 10.69 16.68
CA LYS A 24 11.96 11.11 17.12
C LYS A 24 13.10 10.24 16.55
N ILE A 25 12.98 9.84 15.28
CA ILE A 25 14.04 9.05 14.61
C ILE A 25 15.23 9.92 14.14
N GLY A 26 15.11 11.23 14.24
CA GLY A 26 16.10 12.21 13.78
C GLY A 26 15.80 12.80 12.39
N TYR A 27 16.12 14.08 12.21
CA TYR A 27 15.76 14.85 11.00
C TYR A 27 16.35 14.24 9.72
N ALA A 28 17.65 13.92 9.72
CA ALA A 28 18.33 13.36 8.55
C ALA A 28 17.67 12.03 8.10
N LYS A 29 17.36 11.16 9.05
CA LYS A 29 16.65 9.89 8.78
C LYS A 29 15.24 10.13 8.26
N ALA A 30 14.48 11.03 8.88
CA ALA A 30 13.15 11.39 8.43
C ALA A 30 13.16 11.95 7.00
N ARG A 31 14.14 12.81 6.67
CA ARG A 31 14.32 13.33 5.32
C ARG A 31 14.61 12.23 4.30
N LYS A 32 15.52 11.31 4.61
CA LYS A 32 15.81 10.15 3.72
C LYS A 32 14.55 9.35 3.44
N LEU A 33 13.77 9.01 4.48
CA LEU A 33 12.49 8.28 4.33
C LEU A 33 11.44 9.05 3.51
N ALA A 34 11.41 10.37 3.61
CA ALA A 34 10.48 11.20 2.82
C ALA A 34 10.78 11.13 1.31
N PHE A 35 12.04 10.97 0.93
CA PHE A 35 12.44 10.86 -0.48
C PHE A 35 12.52 9.43 -1.00
N ALA A 36 12.66 8.44 -0.13
CA ALA A 36 12.64 7.04 -0.52
C ALA A 36 11.23 6.59 -0.99
N PRO A 37 11.14 5.60 -1.87
CA PRO A 37 9.86 4.94 -2.18
C PRO A 37 9.23 4.39 -0.91
N HIS A 38 7.93 4.66 -0.71
CA HIS A 38 7.23 4.13 0.46
C HIS A 38 6.91 2.65 0.28
N ILE A 39 7.40 1.82 1.19
CA ILE A 39 7.12 0.38 1.20
C ILE A 39 5.77 0.17 1.85
N ASN A 40 4.82 -0.38 1.10
CA ASN A 40 3.54 -0.85 1.63
C ASN A 40 3.69 -2.31 2.06
N ILE A 41 3.31 -2.61 3.29
CA ILE A 41 3.41 -3.94 3.90
C ILE A 41 2.07 -4.70 3.92
N GLY A 42 1.13 -4.34 3.04
CA GLY A 42 -0.13 -5.08 2.92
C GLY A 42 0.07 -6.51 2.43
N VAL A 43 1.15 -6.74 1.68
CA VAL A 43 1.59 -8.07 1.26
C VAL A 43 3.10 -8.16 1.45
N PHE A 44 3.55 -9.15 2.21
CA PHE A 44 4.98 -9.42 2.40
C PHE A 44 5.20 -10.91 2.75
N SER A 45 6.42 -11.38 2.54
CA SER A 45 6.88 -12.70 2.96
C SER A 45 8.22 -12.56 3.67
N LEU A 46 8.40 -13.27 4.75
CA LEU A 46 9.65 -13.35 5.51
C LEU A 46 9.89 -14.79 5.94
N GLU A 47 11.13 -15.22 5.88
CA GLU A 47 11.55 -16.48 6.48
C GLU A 47 11.36 -16.43 8.00
N LYS A 48 11.05 -17.60 8.58
CA LYS A 48 10.81 -17.75 10.03
C LYS A 48 11.94 -17.16 10.86
N ASP A 49 13.20 -17.38 10.46
CA ASP A 49 14.39 -17.00 11.19
C ASP A 49 15.06 -15.73 10.61
N SER A 50 14.32 -14.95 9.83
CA SER A 50 14.83 -13.73 9.23
C SER A 50 15.27 -12.70 10.28
N LYS A 51 16.45 -12.11 10.07
CA LYS A 51 16.94 -10.94 10.84
C LYS A 51 15.94 -9.78 10.85
N CYS A 52 15.12 -9.70 9.82
CA CYS A 52 14.13 -8.63 9.65
C CYS A 52 13.17 -8.56 10.83
N TRP A 53 12.75 -9.70 11.42
CA TRP A 53 11.84 -9.73 12.56
C TRP A 53 12.36 -8.91 13.75
N ASN A 54 13.61 -9.12 14.13
CA ASN A 54 14.22 -8.43 15.26
C ASN A 54 14.42 -6.93 14.98
N VAL A 55 14.88 -6.59 13.78
CA VAL A 55 15.09 -5.21 13.37
C VAL A 55 13.77 -4.46 13.27
N TRP A 56 12.74 -5.08 12.66
CA TRP A 56 11.41 -4.51 12.56
C TRP A 56 10.77 -4.30 13.96
N GLN A 57 10.84 -5.30 14.82
CA GLN A 57 10.33 -5.20 16.20
C GLN A 57 11.02 -4.06 16.99
N LYS A 58 12.36 -3.95 16.89
CA LYS A 58 13.11 -2.85 17.52
C LYS A 58 12.63 -1.49 17.04
N ASN A 59 12.48 -1.32 15.73
CA ASN A 59 12.02 -0.08 15.13
C ASN A 59 10.55 0.19 15.48
N LEU A 60 9.70 -0.82 15.50
CA LEU A 60 8.30 -0.70 15.90
C LEU A 60 8.16 -0.22 17.35
N LYS A 61 8.88 -0.81 18.29
CA LYS A 61 8.92 -0.34 19.69
C LYS A 61 9.33 1.13 19.78
N LYS A 62 10.34 1.54 19.01
CA LYS A 62 10.80 2.94 18.96
C LYS A 62 9.75 3.88 18.40
N THR A 63 9.10 3.52 17.29
CA THR A 63 8.08 4.36 16.66
C THR A 63 6.82 4.47 17.51
N LEU A 64 6.39 3.39 18.17
CA LEU A 64 5.24 3.38 19.06
C LEU A 64 5.47 4.21 20.34
N SER A 65 6.67 4.22 20.89
CA SER A 65 6.96 4.92 22.16
C SER A 65 6.85 6.44 22.06
N LYS A 66 6.97 7.02 20.88
CA LYS A 66 7.01 8.48 20.64
C LYS A 66 6.10 8.96 19.53
N GLY A 67 5.65 8.06 18.67
CA GLY A 67 4.88 8.37 17.48
C GLY A 67 3.40 8.07 17.60
N LYS A 68 2.77 7.90 16.43
CA LYS A 68 1.37 7.47 16.32
C LYS A 68 1.31 5.95 16.24
N VAL A 69 0.27 5.34 16.79
CA VAL A 69 0.02 3.89 16.66
C VAL A 69 -0.21 3.54 15.19
N PHE A 70 -1.15 4.24 14.54
CA PHE A 70 -1.48 4.00 13.14
C PHE A 70 -0.32 4.32 12.20
N GLY A 71 0.10 3.36 11.41
CA GLY A 71 1.19 3.46 10.44
C GLY A 71 2.60 3.29 11.03
N SER A 72 2.73 3.03 12.34
CA SER A 72 4.04 2.79 12.95
C SER A 72 4.68 1.49 12.46
N GLU A 73 3.89 0.47 12.15
CA GLU A 73 4.36 -0.78 11.55
C GLU A 73 5.01 -0.55 10.17
N GLY A 74 4.34 0.22 9.32
CA GLY A 74 4.87 0.62 8.02
C GLY A 74 6.10 1.52 8.14
N LEU A 75 6.10 2.50 9.06
CA LEU A 75 7.27 3.33 9.30
C LEU A 75 8.45 2.49 9.79
N ALA A 76 8.22 1.54 10.69
CA ALA A 76 9.28 0.70 11.25
C ALA A 76 9.96 -0.17 10.18
N ILE A 77 9.22 -0.75 9.24
CA ILE A 77 9.82 -1.53 8.15
C ILE A 77 10.55 -0.64 7.16
N ASN A 78 10.03 0.55 6.85
CA ASN A 78 10.75 1.51 6.02
C ASN A 78 12.07 1.95 6.67
N ILE A 79 12.14 2.09 8.00
CA ILE A 79 13.40 2.32 8.72
C ILE A 79 14.32 1.11 8.59
N ALA A 80 13.82 -0.11 8.77
CA ALA A 80 14.61 -1.33 8.68
C ALA A 80 15.30 -1.44 7.31
N VAL A 81 14.57 -1.20 6.24
CA VAL A 81 15.10 -1.29 4.87
C VAL A 81 16.05 -0.14 4.55
N TYR A 82 15.63 1.12 4.76
CA TYR A 82 16.38 2.29 4.26
C TYR A 82 17.48 2.80 5.21
N HIS A 83 17.47 2.39 6.47
CA HIS A 83 18.46 2.81 7.45
C HIS A 83 19.25 1.68 8.09
N ASP A 84 18.61 0.54 8.30
CA ASP A 84 19.29 -0.61 8.91
C ASP A 84 19.76 -1.61 7.84
N ASN A 85 19.57 -1.27 6.55
CA ASN A 85 20.05 -2.00 5.37
C ASN A 85 19.62 -3.47 5.36
N ILE A 86 18.37 -3.73 5.69
CA ILE A 86 17.77 -5.06 5.50
C ILE A 86 17.56 -5.27 4.01
N ASP A 87 18.12 -6.36 3.49
CA ASP A 87 17.91 -6.79 2.11
C ASP A 87 16.46 -7.16 1.88
N VAL A 88 15.90 -6.66 0.78
CA VAL A 88 14.52 -6.93 0.38
C VAL A 88 14.41 -7.02 -1.14
N GLU A 89 13.53 -7.89 -1.58
CA GLU A 89 13.04 -7.92 -2.95
C GLU A 89 11.65 -7.26 -2.98
N PHE A 90 11.46 -6.35 -3.94
CA PHE A 90 10.17 -5.69 -4.10
C PHE A 90 9.28 -6.50 -5.05
N LEU A 91 8.11 -6.86 -4.55
CA LEU A 91 7.08 -7.48 -5.38
C LEU A 91 6.56 -6.48 -6.43
N PRO A 92 6.23 -6.94 -7.64
CA PRO A 92 5.58 -6.10 -8.65
C PRO A 92 4.21 -5.62 -8.17
N LEU A 93 3.73 -4.49 -8.71
CA LEU A 93 2.47 -3.85 -8.30
C LEU A 93 1.27 -4.80 -8.33
N LYS A 94 1.23 -5.71 -9.27
CA LYS A 94 0.17 -6.72 -9.41
C LYS A 94 0.02 -7.65 -8.21
N CYS A 95 1.07 -7.77 -7.38
CA CYS A 95 1.03 -8.57 -6.13
C CYS A 95 0.49 -7.78 -4.93
N ASN A 96 0.23 -6.49 -5.05
CA ASN A 96 -0.33 -5.65 -3.99
C ASN A 96 -1.02 -4.42 -4.58
N TRP A 97 -2.09 -4.64 -5.36
CA TRP A 97 -2.83 -3.57 -6.03
C TRP A 97 -3.68 -2.79 -5.04
N ILE A 98 -3.25 -1.58 -4.70
CA ILE A 98 -3.93 -0.74 -3.71
C ILE A 98 -5.06 0.04 -4.36
N THR A 99 -6.28 -0.42 -4.19
CA THR A 99 -7.49 0.13 -4.83
C THR A 99 -7.83 1.56 -4.43
N SER A 100 -7.36 2.02 -3.28
CA SER A 100 -7.53 3.43 -2.86
C SER A 100 -6.72 4.41 -3.72
N HIS A 101 -5.74 3.96 -4.46
CA HIS A 101 -4.97 4.78 -5.38
C HIS A 101 -5.57 4.77 -6.78
N LEU A 102 -5.91 3.60 -7.29
CA LEU A 102 -6.47 3.43 -8.61
C LEU A 102 -7.28 2.12 -8.68
N LEU A 103 -8.49 2.20 -9.23
CA LEU A 103 -9.28 1.00 -9.50
C LEU A 103 -8.67 0.19 -10.65
N PRO A 104 -8.72 -1.13 -10.59
CA PRO A 104 -8.31 -1.99 -11.69
C PRO A 104 -9.28 -1.84 -12.86
N LYS A 105 -8.89 -2.31 -14.04
CA LYS A 105 -9.80 -2.66 -15.11
C LYS A 105 -10.20 -4.13 -15.00
N TYR A 106 -11.20 -4.49 -15.77
CA TYR A 106 -11.68 -5.87 -15.85
C TYR A 106 -11.54 -6.40 -17.28
N ASP A 107 -10.88 -7.54 -17.42
CA ASP A 107 -10.81 -8.29 -18.67
C ASP A 107 -11.99 -9.26 -18.71
N THR A 108 -12.98 -8.97 -19.56
CA THR A 108 -14.20 -9.77 -19.69
C THR A 108 -13.94 -11.13 -20.33
N LYS A 109 -12.89 -11.25 -21.17
CA LYS A 109 -12.51 -12.49 -21.83
C LYS A 109 -11.84 -13.47 -20.88
N LYS A 110 -10.95 -12.95 -20.02
CA LYS A 110 -10.23 -13.76 -19.04
C LYS A 110 -10.95 -13.88 -17.70
N ASN A 111 -12.02 -13.11 -17.50
CA ASN A 111 -12.77 -13.01 -16.24
C ASN A 111 -11.86 -12.64 -15.05
N THR A 112 -10.95 -11.68 -15.23
CA THR A 112 -9.95 -11.29 -14.23
C THR A 112 -9.76 -9.79 -14.14
N PHE A 113 -9.22 -9.32 -13.01
CA PHE A 113 -8.79 -7.93 -12.83
C PHE A 113 -7.41 -7.73 -13.41
N VAL A 114 -7.24 -6.62 -14.12
CA VAL A 114 -5.98 -6.26 -14.77
C VAL A 114 -5.58 -4.82 -14.47
N GLU A 115 -4.30 -4.54 -14.59
CA GLU A 115 -3.79 -3.17 -14.50
C GLU A 115 -4.44 -2.27 -15.56
N PRO A 116 -4.78 -1.00 -15.22
CA PRO A 116 -5.45 -0.11 -16.15
C PRO A 116 -4.54 0.47 -17.25
N PHE A 117 -3.25 0.14 -17.22
CA PHE A 117 -2.25 0.54 -18.23
C PHE A 117 -1.65 -0.67 -18.94
N LEU A 118 -1.09 -0.44 -20.12
CA LEU A 118 -0.42 -1.47 -20.89
C LEU A 118 0.83 -2.00 -20.15
N PRO A 119 1.06 -3.31 -20.21
CA PRO A 119 0.38 -4.30 -21.05
C PRO A 119 -0.90 -4.90 -20.44
N ASN A 120 -1.52 -4.31 -19.44
CA ASN A 120 -2.71 -4.81 -18.74
C ASN A 120 -2.45 -6.15 -18.05
N GLU A 121 -1.38 -6.21 -17.27
CA GLU A 121 -1.03 -7.42 -16.52
C GLU A 121 -2.13 -7.81 -15.53
N GLU A 122 -2.29 -9.11 -15.35
CA GLU A 122 -3.27 -9.66 -14.41
C GLU A 122 -2.88 -9.34 -12.97
N ILE A 123 -3.85 -8.89 -12.18
CA ILE A 123 -3.65 -8.56 -10.76
C ILE A 123 -3.87 -9.80 -9.92
N GLY A 124 -2.82 -10.25 -9.23
CA GLY A 124 -2.88 -11.41 -8.37
C GLY A 124 -3.49 -11.12 -6.99
N ILE A 125 -3.22 -9.93 -6.42
CA ILE A 125 -3.71 -9.57 -5.09
C ILE A 125 -4.28 -8.15 -5.10
N ILE A 126 -5.55 -8.02 -4.75
CA ILE A 126 -6.23 -6.73 -4.55
C ILE A 126 -6.20 -6.35 -3.07
N HIS A 127 -5.58 -5.23 -2.78
CA HIS A 127 -5.51 -4.65 -1.45
C HIS A 127 -6.64 -3.63 -1.26
N LEU A 128 -7.65 -3.99 -0.48
CA LEU A 128 -8.77 -3.13 -0.13
C LEU A 128 -8.37 -2.14 0.98
N ALA A 129 -7.55 -1.16 0.63
CA ALA A 129 -7.10 -0.15 1.60
C ALA A 129 -8.21 0.86 1.93
N ALA A 130 -8.22 1.37 3.16
CA ALA A 130 -9.29 2.18 3.75
C ALA A 130 -9.66 3.48 3.02
N GLY A 131 -8.87 3.94 2.06
CA GLY A 131 -9.06 5.25 1.42
C GLY A 131 -10.32 5.39 0.58
N LEU A 132 -10.73 4.37 -0.17
CA LEU A 132 -11.97 4.34 -0.97
C LEU A 132 -13.22 4.17 -0.13
N TRP A 133 -13.07 3.69 1.09
CA TRP A 133 -14.13 3.11 1.89
C TRP A 133 -14.42 3.88 3.18
N LYS A 134 -13.86 5.07 3.33
CA LYS A 134 -14.01 5.88 4.55
C LYS A 134 -15.46 6.12 4.95
N ASN A 135 -16.36 6.17 3.99
CA ASN A 135 -17.78 6.46 4.20
C ASN A 135 -18.67 5.20 4.18
N ASN A 136 -18.11 4.02 3.94
CA ASN A 136 -18.88 2.80 3.82
C ASN A 136 -18.60 1.83 4.97
N LYS A 137 -19.36 1.95 6.05
CA LYS A 137 -19.27 1.06 7.23
C LYS A 137 -19.55 -0.41 6.87
N ASP A 138 -20.26 -0.66 5.79
CA ASP A 138 -20.69 -2.00 5.37
C ASP A 138 -19.55 -2.88 4.88
N MET A 139 -18.45 -2.30 4.40
CA MET A 139 -17.25 -3.08 4.03
C MET A 139 -16.65 -3.87 5.20
N ARG A 140 -16.82 -3.39 6.42
CA ARG A 140 -16.35 -4.09 7.63
C ARG A 140 -17.23 -5.27 8.00
N LEU A 141 -18.46 -5.34 7.46
CA LEU A 141 -19.49 -6.28 7.82
C LEU A 141 -19.67 -7.45 6.83
N ASN A 142 -18.64 -7.77 6.04
CA ASN A 142 -18.67 -8.88 5.05
C ASN A 142 -19.75 -8.80 3.96
N LYS A 143 -20.38 -7.66 3.74
CA LYS A 143 -21.34 -7.48 2.65
C LYS A 143 -20.65 -7.41 1.30
N GLU A 144 -21.29 -7.94 0.27
CA GLU A 144 -20.86 -7.78 -1.10
C GLU A 144 -21.00 -6.30 -1.50
N ILE A 145 -19.87 -5.66 -1.77
CA ILE A 145 -19.86 -4.29 -2.28
C ILE A 145 -19.36 -4.32 -3.70
N LYS A 146 -20.24 -3.89 -4.62
CA LYS A 146 -19.93 -3.71 -6.03
C LYS A 146 -19.38 -2.30 -6.26
N VAL A 147 -18.44 -2.19 -7.14
CA VAL A 147 -17.88 -0.93 -7.63
C VAL A 147 -17.97 -0.87 -9.14
N GLU A 148 -18.20 0.32 -9.66
CA GLU A 148 -18.17 0.56 -11.11
C GLU A 148 -16.72 0.49 -11.58
N LEU A 149 -16.44 -0.42 -12.51
CA LEU A 149 -15.15 -0.62 -13.16
C LEU A 149 -15.28 -0.38 -14.66
N LYS A 150 -14.14 -0.09 -15.30
CA LYS A 150 -14.04 -0.09 -16.76
C LYS A 150 -13.50 -1.43 -17.23
N THR A 151 -14.09 -1.98 -18.28
CA THR A 151 -13.50 -3.13 -19.00
C THR A 151 -12.33 -2.68 -19.89
N LEU A 152 -11.61 -3.63 -20.45
CA LEU A 152 -10.57 -3.33 -21.44
C LEU A 152 -11.13 -2.68 -22.70
N GLU A 153 -12.36 -3.04 -23.07
CA GLU A 153 -13.10 -2.50 -24.20
C GLU A 153 -13.67 -1.08 -23.92
N GLY A 154 -13.58 -0.62 -22.66
CA GLY A 154 -14.05 0.70 -22.24
C GLY A 154 -15.47 0.75 -21.71
N ASN A 155 -16.19 -0.38 -21.66
CA ASN A 155 -17.51 -0.50 -21.09
C ASN A 155 -17.46 -0.38 -19.56
N LYS A 156 -18.58 0.00 -18.93
CA LYS A 156 -18.74 0.03 -17.49
C LYS A 156 -19.41 -1.25 -17.01
N ILE A 157 -18.91 -1.81 -15.93
CA ILE A 157 -19.48 -2.96 -15.24
C ILE A 157 -19.48 -2.73 -13.73
N GLU A 158 -20.39 -3.36 -13.02
CA GLU A 158 -20.38 -3.43 -11.56
C GLU A 158 -19.85 -4.79 -11.10
N LYS A 159 -18.78 -4.77 -10.32
CA LYS A 159 -18.15 -5.98 -9.78
C LYS A 159 -17.72 -5.80 -8.34
N SER A 160 -17.79 -6.87 -7.55
CA SER A 160 -17.10 -6.96 -6.27
C SER A 160 -15.60 -7.05 -6.51
N LEU A 161 -14.82 -6.34 -5.69
CA LEU A 161 -13.35 -6.47 -5.67
C LEU A 161 -12.88 -7.62 -4.77
N ARG A 162 -13.81 -8.32 -4.14
CA ARG A 162 -13.49 -9.50 -3.33
C ARG A 162 -13.42 -10.74 -4.21
N PHE A 163 -12.46 -11.59 -3.91
CA PHE A 163 -12.30 -12.85 -4.62
C PHE A 163 -13.42 -13.82 -4.23
N GLY A 164 -14.04 -14.48 -5.22
CA GLY A 164 -15.04 -15.52 -4.97
C GLY A 164 -16.47 -15.03 -4.67
N LEU A 165 -16.76 -13.73 -4.87
CA LEU A 165 -18.11 -13.16 -4.74
C LEU A 165 -18.63 -12.60 -6.06
#